data_a6977025964158a0c519b2cb51315f32
#
_entry.id   a6977025964158a0c519b2cb51315f32
#
_cell.length_a   1.000
_cell.length_b   1.000
_cell.length_c   1.000
_cell.angle_alpha   90.00
_cell.angle_beta   90.00
_cell.angle_gamma   90.00
#
_symmetry.space_group_name_H-M   'P 1'
#
loop_
_entity.id
_entity.type
_entity.pdbx_description
1 polymer ?
#
loop_
_entity_poly.entity_id
_entity_poly.type
_entity_poly.pdbx_seq_one_letter_code
_entity_poly.pdbx_strand_id
1 'polypeptide(L)'
;GNRGDDEQLIDCDCRRVTMMTVPDLNNRVNLVEGKFPEPSHPAGPNESLQINAILDTESAQALRIKVGDIYPAKPHWEDEHDRVDVLVTGLYTRVNPEAWHWRIQNESFGSRTKTLQFARFVVPEKTIIDALGSYFPNMGTDYAWCLGVEPTKISASETESIRSTIGATEQELKAIVDGFLLQSNLPTILQAFDADLFFNSLPMFIVLILIVLVVLYYVVTLASLLVDAQRTEIGLLRTRGATSRQILAVF
;
A
#
# COMPACT_ATOMS: atom_id res chain seq x y z
N GLY A 1 -42.04 10.13 25.54
CA GLY A 1 -41.64 11.35 24.87
C GLY A 1 -40.96 11.02 23.56
N ASN A 2 -41.76 10.99 22.48
CA ASN A 2 -41.26 10.91 21.10
C ASN A 2 -40.48 12.19 20.79
N ARG A 3 -39.19 12.08 20.50
CA ARG A 3 -38.47 13.04 19.70
C ARG A 3 -38.42 12.43 18.30
N GLY A 4 -39.28 12.92 17.43
CA GLY A 4 -39.14 12.77 16.01
C GLY A 4 -37.94 13.62 15.57
N ASP A 5 -36.88 12.96 15.22
CA ASP A 5 -35.81 13.54 14.42
C ASP A 5 -36.32 13.57 12.98
N ASP A 6 -37.09 14.61 12.66
CA ASP A 6 -37.27 15.06 11.30
C ASP A 6 -35.91 15.64 10.82
N GLU A 7 -35.03 14.72 10.45
CA GLU A 7 -33.87 15.04 9.64
C GLU A 7 -34.41 15.42 8.25
N GLN A 8 -34.77 16.70 8.11
CA GLN A 8 -34.98 17.31 6.80
C GLN A 8 -33.68 17.09 6.02
N LEU A 9 -33.66 16.03 5.22
CA LEU A 9 -32.72 15.86 4.13
C LEU A 9 -32.85 17.11 3.27
N ILE A 10 -31.95 18.08 3.49
CA ILE A 10 -31.72 19.19 2.58
C ILE A 10 -31.32 18.50 1.29
N ASP A 11 -32.25 18.47 0.34
CA ASP A 11 -31.98 18.07 -1.04
C ASP A 11 -31.09 19.16 -1.66
N CYS A 12 -29.84 19.22 -1.20
CA CYS A 12 -28.86 20.05 -1.83
C CYS A 12 -28.23 19.20 -2.94
N ASP A 13 -28.42 19.62 -4.17
CA ASP A 13 -27.68 19.13 -5.36
C ASP A 13 -26.18 19.53 -5.20
N CYS A 14 -25.59 19.11 -4.09
CA CYS A 14 -24.24 19.45 -3.68
C CYS A 14 -23.29 18.59 -4.48
N ARG A 15 -22.76 19.13 -5.55
CA ARG A 15 -21.70 18.54 -6.35
C ARG A 15 -20.36 18.89 -5.72
N ARG A 16 -19.63 17.89 -5.25
CA ARG A 16 -18.27 18.09 -4.77
C ARG A 16 -17.30 17.96 -5.93
N VAL A 17 -16.47 18.95 -6.11
CA VAL A 17 -15.41 18.98 -7.11
C VAL A 17 -14.08 18.74 -6.43
N THR A 18 -13.27 17.83 -6.97
CA THR A 18 -11.88 17.62 -6.60
C THR A 18 -11.00 17.91 -7.80
N MET A 19 -10.02 18.76 -7.61
CA MET A 19 -9.00 19.02 -8.63
C MET A 19 -7.77 18.20 -8.32
N MET A 20 -7.21 17.57 -9.35
CA MET A 20 -6.06 16.71 -9.20
C MET A 20 -5.13 16.84 -10.39
N THR A 21 -3.86 16.52 -10.18
CA THR A 21 -2.90 16.36 -11.26
C THR A 21 -2.47 14.89 -11.36
N VAL A 22 -2.18 14.45 -12.56
CA VAL A 22 -1.70 13.09 -12.85
C VAL A 22 -0.42 13.22 -13.64
N PRO A 23 0.73 12.77 -13.10
CA PRO A 23 1.97 12.75 -13.84
C PRO A 23 1.84 11.91 -15.12
N ASP A 24 2.51 12.32 -16.21
CA ASP A 24 2.47 11.62 -17.50
C ASP A 24 1.05 11.38 -18.04
N LEU A 25 0.17 12.33 -17.86
CA LEU A 25 -1.25 12.25 -18.21
C LEU A 25 -1.49 11.70 -19.62
N ASN A 26 -0.70 12.17 -20.59
CA ASN A 26 -0.84 11.77 -22.00
C ASN A 26 -0.67 10.26 -22.24
N ASN A 27 0.10 9.59 -21.40
CA ASN A 27 0.34 8.14 -21.49
C ASN A 27 -0.65 7.32 -20.66
N ARG A 28 -1.42 7.96 -19.80
CA ARG A 28 -2.34 7.29 -18.85
C ARG A 28 -3.80 7.43 -19.20
N VAL A 29 -4.13 8.33 -20.11
CA VAL A 29 -5.51 8.56 -20.56
C VAL A 29 -5.60 8.58 -22.08
N ASN A 30 -6.75 8.15 -22.59
CA ASN A 30 -7.12 8.34 -23.97
C ASN A 30 -8.12 9.51 -24.02
N LEU A 31 -7.76 10.57 -24.73
CA LEU A 31 -8.66 11.68 -24.99
C LEU A 31 -9.76 11.24 -25.95
N VAL A 32 -11.02 11.37 -25.53
CA VAL A 32 -12.19 10.97 -26.31
C VAL A 32 -12.76 12.15 -27.07
N GLU A 33 -12.77 13.33 -26.45
CA GLU A 33 -13.31 14.57 -27.02
C GLU A 33 -12.51 15.77 -26.50
N GLY A 34 -12.39 16.81 -27.33
CA GLY A 34 -11.72 18.05 -26.94
C GLY A 34 -10.19 18.00 -27.03
N LYS A 35 -9.52 18.68 -26.12
CA LYS A 35 -8.05 18.80 -26.05
C LYS A 35 -7.54 18.68 -24.61
N PHE A 36 -6.25 18.31 -24.47
CA PHE A 36 -5.59 18.35 -23.16
C PHE A 36 -5.58 19.75 -22.57
N PRO A 37 -5.67 19.88 -21.24
CA PRO A 37 -5.71 21.17 -20.58
C PRO A 37 -4.33 21.82 -20.66
N GLU A 38 -4.30 23.07 -21.09
CA GLU A 38 -3.11 23.92 -21.03
C GLU A 38 -3.00 24.54 -19.63
N PRO A 39 -1.76 24.76 -19.12
CA PRO A 39 -1.58 25.43 -17.84
C PRO A 39 -2.29 26.80 -17.83
N SER A 40 -3.04 27.05 -16.77
CA SER A 40 -3.68 28.34 -16.57
C SER A 40 -2.72 29.31 -15.89
N HIS A 41 -2.84 30.58 -16.22
CA HIS A 41 -2.04 31.64 -15.61
C HIS A 41 -2.74 32.21 -14.37
N PRO A 42 -1.97 32.76 -13.42
CA PRO A 42 -2.54 33.47 -12.28
C PRO A 42 -3.49 34.58 -12.77
N ALA A 43 -4.63 34.74 -12.09
CA ALA A 43 -5.56 35.84 -12.36
C ALA A 43 -4.97 37.17 -11.93
N GLY A 44 -5.29 38.21 -12.68
CA GLY A 44 -4.98 39.60 -12.28
C GLY A 44 -5.79 40.03 -11.06
N PRO A 45 -5.39 41.16 -10.41
CA PRO A 45 -6.18 41.76 -9.33
C PRO A 45 -7.60 42.09 -9.86
N ASN A 46 -8.62 41.55 -9.26
CA ASN A 46 -10.04 41.66 -9.62
C ASN A 46 -10.52 40.85 -10.83
N GLU A 47 -9.73 39.87 -11.31
CA GLU A 47 -10.19 38.89 -12.30
C GLU A 47 -10.56 37.56 -11.63
N SER A 48 -11.67 36.97 -12.08
CA SER A 48 -11.98 35.58 -11.69
C SER A 48 -10.99 34.61 -12.33
N LEU A 49 -10.41 33.71 -11.52
CA LEU A 49 -9.49 32.70 -12.04
C LEU A 49 -10.27 31.70 -12.90
N GLN A 50 -9.85 31.55 -14.15
CA GLN A 50 -10.33 30.49 -15.02
C GLN A 50 -9.26 29.41 -15.18
N ILE A 51 -9.62 28.15 -14.95
CA ILE A 51 -8.73 27.00 -15.09
C ILE A 51 -9.23 26.02 -16.13
N ASN A 52 -8.31 25.46 -16.88
CA ASN A 52 -8.56 24.42 -17.88
C ASN A 52 -8.48 23.05 -17.24
N ALA A 53 -9.48 22.20 -17.47
CA ALA A 53 -9.54 20.86 -16.90
C ALA A 53 -10.09 19.85 -17.88
N ILE A 54 -9.76 18.58 -17.70
CA ILE A 54 -10.42 17.46 -18.36
C ILE A 54 -11.15 16.59 -17.35
N LEU A 55 -12.18 15.89 -17.79
CA LEU A 55 -13.02 15.05 -16.96
C LEU A 55 -13.15 13.66 -17.56
N ASP A 56 -13.27 12.64 -16.73
CA ASP A 56 -13.56 11.29 -17.23
C ASP A 56 -14.98 11.19 -17.82
N THR A 57 -15.13 10.34 -18.83
CA THR A 57 -16.39 10.22 -19.57
C THR A 57 -17.55 9.72 -18.71
N GLU A 58 -17.29 8.89 -17.69
CA GLU A 58 -18.32 8.36 -16.79
C GLU A 58 -18.87 9.48 -15.90
N SER A 59 -17.98 10.29 -15.31
CA SER A 59 -18.36 11.46 -14.53
C SER A 59 -19.07 12.52 -15.38
N ALA A 60 -18.58 12.73 -16.61
CA ALA A 60 -19.18 13.67 -17.53
C ALA A 60 -20.62 13.28 -17.89
N GLN A 61 -20.89 12.02 -18.16
CA GLN A 61 -22.24 11.51 -18.42
C GLN A 61 -23.14 11.62 -17.18
N ALA A 62 -22.64 11.21 -16.02
CA ALA A 62 -23.41 11.25 -14.77
C ALA A 62 -23.81 12.68 -14.37
N LEU A 63 -22.92 13.63 -14.59
CA LEU A 63 -23.11 15.04 -14.26
C LEU A 63 -23.68 15.89 -15.39
N ARG A 64 -23.84 15.29 -16.58
CA ARG A 64 -24.29 15.94 -17.84
C ARG A 64 -23.38 17.11 -18.25
N ILE A 65 -22.08 16.94 -18.08
CA ILE A 65 -21.04 17.90 -18.41
C ILE A 65 -20.55 17.66 -19.84
N LYS A 66 -20.32 18.72 -20.59
CA LYS A 66 -19.80 18.67 -21.96
C LYS A 66 -18.52 19.46 -22.11
N VAL A 67 -17.76 19.17 -23.15
CA VAL A 67 -16.61 19.99 -23.53
C VAL A 67 -17.08 21.41 -23.87
N GLY A 68 -16.38 22.40 -23.32
CA GLY A 68 -16.72 23.80 -23.43
C GLY A 68 -17.60 24.36 -22.30
N ASP A 69 -18.14 23.51 -21.44
CA ASP A 69 -18.90 23.98 -20.28
C ASP A 69 -17.97 24.63 -19.22
N ILE A 70 -18.48 25.68 -18.58
CA ILE A 70 -17.79 26.37 -17.49
C ILE A 70 -18.53 26.11 -16.19
N TYR A 71 -17.79 25.56 -15.21
CA TYR A 71 -18.32 25.27 -13.89
C TYR A 71 -17.74 26.20 -12.83
N PRO A 72 -18.57 26.97 -12.13
CA PRO A 72 -18.12 27.73 -10.99
C PRO A 72 -17.84 26.79 -9.81
N ALA A 73 -16.58 26.73 -9.37
CA ALA A 73 -16.15 25.99 -8.19
C ALA A 73 -15.85 26.96 -7.06
N LYS A 74 -16.37 26.66 -5.86
CA LYS A 74 -16.06 27.45 -4.64
C LYS A 74 -15.29 26.55 -3.69
N PRO A 75 -14.21 27.04 -3.06
CA PRO A 75 -13.54 26.33 -1.96
C PRO A 75 -14.50 26.14 -0.79
N HIS A 76 -14.38 25.01 -0.09
CA HIS A 76 -15.25 24.72 1.07
C HIS A 76 -14.81 25.43 2.36
N TRP A 77 -13.63 26.06 2.34
CA TRP A 77 -13.01 26.74 3.50
C TRP A 77 -13.05 28.28 3.41
N GLU A 78 -13.55 28.84 2.31
CA GLU A 78 -13.55 30.26 2.10
C GLU A 78 -14.99 30.85 2.03
N ASP A 79 -15.12 32.11 2.44
CA ASP A 79 -16.36 32.85 2.37
C ASP A 79 -16.77 33.21 0.92
N GLU A 80 -17.99 33.64 0.72
CA GLU A 80 -18.76 33.69 -0.53
C GLU A 80 -18.11 34.35 -1.78
N HIS A 81 -16.93 34.95 -1.69
CA HIS A 81 -16.44 35.86 -2.74
C HIS A 81 -15.43 35.28 -3.71
N ASP A 82 -14.74 34.16 -3.34
CA ASP A 82 -13.69 33.62 -4.18
C ASP A 82 -14.17 32.33 -4.91
N ARG A 83 -14.44 32.49 -6.18
CA ARG A 83 -14.84 31.40 -7.03
C ARG A 83 -13.83 31.24 -8.16
N VAL A 84 -13.65 30.00 -8.59
CA VAL A 84 -12.85 29.62 -9.74
C VAL A 84 -13.76 29.08 -10.82
N ASP A 85 -13.60 29.52 -12.04
CA ASP A 85 -14.35 29.03 -13.18
C ASP A 85 -13.56 27.91 -13.86
N VAL A 86 -14.09 26.69 -13.83
CA VAL A 86 -13.45 25.49 -14.44
C VAL A 86 -13.99 25.30 -15.84
N LEU A 87 -13.15 25.52 -16.86
CA LEU A 87 -13.47 25.24 -18.24
C LEU A 87 -13.12 23.79 -18.57
N VAL A 88 -14.10 23.01 -18.99
CA VAL A 88 -13.89 21.63 -19.43
C VAL A 88 -13.37 21.63 -20.86
N THR A 89 -12.06 21.39 -21.00
CA THR A 89 -11.40 21.39 -22.32
C THR A 89 -11.44 20.06 -23.04
N GLY A 90 -11.68 18.96 -22.32
CA GLY A 90 -11.76 17.64 -22.93
C GLY A 90 -12.33 16.58 -22.02
N LEU A 91 -12.71 15.46 -22.62
CA LEU A 91 -13.15 14.24 -21.94
C LEU A 91 -12.19 13.10 -22.22
N TYR A 92 -11.93 12.28 -21.19
CA TYR A 92 -10.98 11.19 -21.29
C TYR A 92 -11.52 9.87 -20.78
N THR A 93 -10.89 8.77 -21.21
CA THR A 93 -11.01 7.45 -20.62
C THR A 93 -9.65 7.02 -20.08
N ARG A 94 -9.62 6.27 -18.99
CA ARG A 94 -8.39 5.77 -18.37
C ARG A 94 -7.79 4.64 -19.18
N VAL A 95 -6.50 4.71 -19.46
CA VAL A 95 -5.73 3.57 -19.96
C VAL A 95 -5.47 2.65 -18.79
N ASN A 96 -5.89 1.38 -18.88
CA ASN A 96 -5.78 0.40 -17.81
C ASN A 96 -6.36 0.90 -16.47
N PRO A 97 -7.72 0.96 -16.33
CA PRO A 97 -8.41 1.48 -15.14
C PRO A 97 -8.02 0.77 -13.84
N GLU A 98 -7.55 -0.50 -13.93
CA GLU A 98 -7.09 -1.31 -12.80
C GLU A 98 -5.65 -1.01 -12.36
N ALA A 99 -4.94 -0.16 -13.08
CA ALA A 99 -3.57 0.19 -12.72
C ALA A 99 -3.52 0.85 -11.33
N TRP A 100 -2.46 0.54 -10.59
CA TRP A 100 -2.27 0.95 -9.20
C TRP A 100 -2.40 2.47 -8.97
N HIS A 101 -1.93 3.29 -9.92
CA HIS A 101 -2.00 4.75 -9.83
C HIS A 101 -3.43 5.31 -9.85
N TRP A 102 -4.41 4.56 -10.40
CA TRP A 102 -5.82 4.93 -10.32
C TRP A 102 -6.48 4.49 -9.02
N ARG A 103 -6.01 3.39 -8.41
CA ARG A 103 -6.55 2.87 -7.14
C ARG A 103 -6.30 3.81 -5.98
N ILE A 104 -5.09 4.40 -5.90
CA ILE A 104 -4.73 5.36 -4.85
C ILE A 104 -5.68 6.54 -4.83
N GLN A 105 -6.04 7.04 -6.00
CA GLN A 105 -7.00 8.12 -6.13
C GLN A 105 -8.42 7.74 -5.69
N ASN A 106 -8.77 6.46 -5.77
CA ASN A 106 -10.07 5.95 -5.32
C ASN A 106 -10.14 5.77 -3.80
N GLU A 107 -9.05 5.44 -3.15
CA GLU A 107 -8.99 5.19 -1.70
C GLU A 107 -8.78 6.48 -0.89
N SER A 108 -7.98 7.39 -1.39
CA SER A 108 -7.68 8.66 -0.71
C SER A 108 -8.87 9.62 -0.64
N PHE A 109 -9.81 9.51 -1.55
CA PHE A 109 -10.98 10.39 -1.60
C PHE A 109 -12.30 9.69 -1.24
N GLY A 110 -12.21 8.76 -0.37
CA GLY A 110 -13.16 8.25 0.58
C GLY A 110 -14.59 8.00 0.15
N SER A 111 -15.20 7.41 1.05
CA SER A 111 -16.62 7.23 1.35
C SER A 111 -17.59 7.56 0.21
N ARG A 112 -17.96 6.52 -0.53
CA ARG A 112 -19.14 6.49 -1.38
C ARG A 112 -20.40 6.62 -0.51
N THR A 113 -20.76 7.84 -0.15
CA THR A 113 -22.11 8.11 0.27
C THR A 113 -22.96 8.21 -1.01
N LYS A 114 -24.04 7.48 -1.07
CA LYS A 114 -24.95 7.37 -2.25
C LYS A 114 -25.56 8.68 -2.73
N THR A 115 -25.35 9.76 -2.02
CA THR A 115 -25.96 11.07 -2.25
C THR A 115 -25.02 12.17 -2.77
N LEU A 116 -23.70 11.98 -2.77
CA LEU A 116 -22.77 12.98 -3.24
C LEU A 116 -22.20 12.58 -4.61
N GLN A 117 -22.47 13.39 -5.61
CA GLN A 117 -21.86 13.28 -6.93
C GLN A 117 -20.49 13.96 -6.90
N PHE A 118 -19.42 13.20 -7.12
CA PHE A 118 -18.06 13.71 -7.15
C PHE A 118 -17.60 13.87 -8.60
N ALA A 119 -17.16 15.06 -8.97
CA ALA A 119 -16.43 15.31 -10.20
C ALA A 119 -14.94 15.46 -9.90
N ARG A 120 -14.11 14.68 -10.58
CA ARG A 120 -12.65 14.77 -10.48
C ARG A 120 -12.11 15.42 -11.74
N PHE A 121 -11.77 16.68 -11.64
CA PHE A 121 -11.14 17.41 -12.72
C PHE A 121 -9.63 17.20 -12.70
N VAL A 122 -9.08 16.75 -13.82
CA VAL A 122 -7.63 16.66 -14.00
C VAL A 122 -7.14 17.96 -14.62
N VAL A 123 -6.21 18.60 -13.93
CA VAL A 123 -5.62 19.88 -14.31
C VAL A 123 -4.09 19.73 -14.41
N PRO A 124 -3.39 20.55 -15.17
CA PRO A 124 -1.93 20.57 -15.17
C PRO A 124 -1.36 20.92 -13.80
N GLU A 125 -0.24 20.30 -13.43
CA GLU A 125 0.45 20.55 -12.16
C GLU A 125 0.75 22.05 -11.95
N LYS A 126 1.23 22.74 -13.00
CA LYS A 126 1.48 24.17 -12.96
C LYS A 126 0.24 24.99 -12.64
N THR A 127 -0.95 24.55 -13.05
CA THR A 127 -2.21 25.22 -12.71
C THR A 127 -2.48 25.16 -11.21
N ILE A 128 -2.18 24.01 -10.56
CA ILE A 128 -2.36 23.88 -9.10
C ILE A 128 -1.36 24.75 -8.36
N ILE A 129 -0.09 24.71 -8.73
CA ILE A 129 0.98 25.38 -8.00
C ILE A 129 0.93 26.89 -8.27
N ASP A 130 0.93 27.30 -9.52
CA ASP A 130 1.12 28.70 -9.90
C ASP A 130 -0.21 29.49 -9.87
N ALA A 131 -1.27 28.95 -10.45
CA ALA A 131 -2.54 29.66 -10.57
C ALA A 131 -3.39 29.54 -9.30
N LEU A 132 -3.71 28.31 -8.88
CA LEU A 132 -4.55 28.09 -7.70
C LEU A 132 -3.82 28.46 -6.40
N GLY A 133 -2.55 28.08 -6.26
CA GLY A 133 -1.75 28.41 -5.06
C GLY A 133 -1.56 29.92 -4.86
N SER A 134 -1.45 30.70 -5.94
CA SER A 134 -1.39 32.17 -5.85
C SER A 134 -2.75 32.78 -5.55
N TYR A 135 -3.84 32.20 -6.06
CA TYR A 135 -5.20 32.69 -5.85
C TYR A 135 -5.75 32.33 -4.48
N PHE A 136 -5.40 31.15 -3.95
CA PHE A 136 -5.76 30.67 -2.62
C PHE A 136 -4.51 30.34 -1.79
N PRO A 137 -3.85 31.32 -1.17
CA PRO A 137 -2.59 31.10 -0.43
C PRO A 137 -2.71 30.10 0.73
N ASN A 138 -3.91 29.93 1.27
CA ASN A 138 -4.19 29.00 2.39
C ASN A 138 -4.77 27.65 1.93
N MET A 139 -4.69 27.34 0.64
CA MET A 139 -5.21 26.09 0.09
C MET A 139 -4.42 24.89 0.62
N GLY A 140 -5.12 23.96 1.28
CA GLY A 140 -4.55 22.67 1.60
C GLY A 140 -4.46 21.79 0.36
N THR A 141 -3.31 21.16 0.14
CA THR A 141 -3.10 20.20 -0.95
C THR A 141 -2.54 18.90 -0.41
N ASP A 142 -3.08 17.77 -0.89
CA ASP A 142 -2.58 16.46 -0.57
C ASP A 142 -1.66 15.98 -1.69
N TYR A 143 -0.46 15.55 -1.34
CA TYR A 143 0.49 14.92 -2.26
C TYR A 143 0.60 13.43 -1.98
N ALA A 144 0.52 12.62 -3.02
CA ALA A 144 0.72 11.18 -2.91
C ALA A 144 1.89 10.73 -3.80
N TRP A 145 2.90 10.14 -3.18
CA TRP A 145 3.97 9.43 -3.89
C TRP A 145 3.71 7.93 -3.85
N CYS A 146 3.76 7.32 -5.01
CA CYS A 146 3.48 5.90 -5.16
C CYS A 146 4.75 5.18 -5.61
N LEU A 147 5.22 4.28 -4.78
CA LEU A 147 6.38 3.45 -5.05
C LEU A 147 5.91 2.04 -5.44
N GLY A 148 6.30 1.60 -6.63
CA GLY A 148 6.07 0.23 -7.06
C GLY A 148 7.13 -0.70 -6.45
N VAL A 149 6.70 -1.78 -5.83
CA VAL A 149 7.58 -2.82 -5.33
C VAL A 149 7.56 -4.00 -6.29
N GLU A 150 8.73 -4.50 -6.68
CA GLU A 150 8.88 -5.72 -7.48
C GLU A 150 8.97 -6.94 -6.55
N PRO A 151 7.92 -7.77 -6.41
CA PRO A 151 7.92 -8.87 -5.45
C PRO A 151 9.01 -9.91 -5.72
N THR A 152 9.41 -10.07 -6.99
CA THR A 152 10.44 -11.03 -7.42
C THR A 152 11.85 -10.69 -6.95
N LYS A 153 12.07 -9.44 -6.52
CA LYS A 153 13.36 -8.98 -5.97
C LYS A 153 13.47 -9.11 -4.46
N ILE A 154 12.39 -9.49 -3.78
CA ILE A 154 12.38 -9.66 -2.33
C ILE A 154 12.78 -11.09 -2.00
N SER A 155 13.90 -11.25 -1.31
CA SER A 155 14.35 -12.54 -0.78
C SER A 155 13.71 -12.82 0.60
N ALA A 156 13.42 -14.09 0.87
CA ALA A 156 12.89 -14.52 2.16
C ALA A 156 13.82 -14.17 3.35
N SER A 157 15.13 -14.09 3.11
CA SER A 157 16.11 -13.69 4.14
C SER A 157 16.16 -12.19 4.42
N GLU A 158 15.53 -11.37 3.58
CA GLU A 158 15.57 -9.90 3.66
C GLU A 158 14.28 -9.29 4.21
N THR A 159 13.26 -10.10 4.50
CA THR A 159 11.94 -9.61 4.93
C THR A 159 12.02 -8.73 6.18
N GLU A 160 12.79 -9.14 7.18
CA GLU A 160 12.99 -8.37 8.42
C GLU A 160 13.74 -7.06 8.17
N SER A 161 14.78 -7.09 7.34
CA SER A 161 15.55 -5.90 6.97
C SER A 161 14.70 -4.90 6.20
N ILE A 162 13.89 -5.37 5.26
CA ILE A 162 12.98 -4.52 4.48
C ILE A 162 11.93 -3.90 5.41
N ARG A 163 11.34 -4.68 6.31
CA ARG A 163 10.33 -4.19 7.26
C ARG A 163 10.90 -3.12 8.19
N SER A 164 12.09 -3.34 8.73
CA SER A 164 12.76 -2.36 9.59
C SER A 164 13.13 -1.09 8.82
N THR A 165 13.58 -1.21 7.57
CA THR A 165 13.89 -0.07 6.71
C THR A 165 12.65 0.75 6.40
N ILE A 166 11.52 0.12 6.06
CA ILE A 166 10.24 0.82 5.84
C ILE A 166 9.85 1.61 7.10
N GLY A 167 9.93 0.98 8.28
CA GLY A 167 9.61 1.65 9.54
C GLY A 167 10.53 2.83 9.87
N ALA A 168 11.83 2.68 9.62
CA ALA A 168 12.79 3.77 9.81
C ALA A 168 12.53 4.94 8.85
N THR A 169 12.31 4.64 7.56
CA THR A 169 12.00 5.65 6.54
C THR A 169 10.68 6.38 6.86
N GLU A 170 9.68 5.66 7.34
CA GLU A 170 8.42 6.28 7.78
C GLU A 170 8.64 7.28 8.92
N GLN A 171 9.47 6.93 9.91
CA GLN A 171 9.79 7.84 11.01
C GLN A 171 10.58 9.06 10.57
N GLU A 172 11.56 8.88 9.68
CA GLU A 172 12.33 9.99 9.11
C GLU A 172 11.44 10.96 8.31
N LEU A 173 10.55 10.41 7.48
CA LEU A 173 9.64 11.24 6.68
C LEU A 173 8.61 11.97 7.55
N LYS A 174 8.09 11.34 8.61
CA LYS A 174 7.21 12.01 9.57
C LYS A 174 7.88 13.16 10.32
N ALA A 175 9.20 13.10 10.48
CA ALA A 175 9.95 14.18 11.12
C ALA A 175 10.19 15.39 10.20
N ILE A 176 10.14 15.18 8.88
CA ILE A 176 10.42 16.21 7.87
C ILE A 176 9.13 16.80 7.30
N VAL A 177 8.10 15.97 7.11
CA VAL A 177 6.84 16.33 6.46
C VAL A 177 5.70 16.21 7.46
N ASP A 178 5.11 17.35 7.83
CA ASP A 178 3.92 17.37 8.68
C ASP A 178 2.76 16.67 7.99
N GLY A 179 2.04 15.82 8.73
CA GLY A 179 0.91 15.07 8.19
C GLY A 179 1.27 13.92 7.26
N PHE A 180 2.56 13.50 7.20
CA PHE A 180 2.97 12.36 6.40
C PHE A 180 2.27 11.08 6.86
N LEU A 181 1.65 10.37 5.90
CA LEU A 181 0.99 9.08 6.12
C LEU A 181 1.52 8.06 5.12
N LEU A 182 2.15 6.99 5.63
CA LEU A 182 2.53 5.84 4.82
C LEU A 182 1.36 4.85 4.73
N GLN A 183 0.82 4.66 3.53
CA GLN A 183 -0.18 3.63 3.26
C GLN A 183 0.49 2.47 2.53
N SER A 184 0.75 1.37 3.24
CA SER A 184 1.34 0.18 2.67
C SER A 184 0.88 -1.07 3.42
N ASN A 185 0.43 -2.08 2.68
CA ASN A 185 0.15 -3.41 3.23
C ASN A 185 1.40 -4.31 3.21
N LEU A 186 2.51 -3.83 2.66
CA LEU A 186 3.74 -4.62 2.51
C LEU A 186 4.27 -5.15 3.85
N PRO A 187 4.38 -4.37 4.93
CA PRO A 187 4.82 -4.88 6.22
C PRO A 187 3.95 -6.03 6.75
N THR A 188 2.64 -5.93 6.58
CA THR A 188 1.68 -6.97 7.00
C THR A 188 1.83 -8.24 6.16
N ILE A 189 2.01 -8.09 4.85
CA ILE A 189 2.23 -9.22 3.93
C ILE A 189 3.54 -9.93 4.26
N LEU A 190 4.62 -9.17 4.51
CA LEU A 190 5.92 -9.74 4.89
C LEU A 190 5.83 -10.48 6.23
N GLN A 191 5.11 -9.95 7.21
CA GLN A 191 4.89 -10.62 8.50
C GLN A 191 4.10 -11.93 8.35
N ALA A 192 3.06 -11.93 7.53
CA ALA A 192 2.29 -13.15 7.24
C ALA A 192 3.16 -14.19 6.53
N PHE A 193 4.01 -13.76 5.59
CA PHE A 193 4.94 -14.62 4.88
C PHE A 193 5.97 -15.27 5.83
N ASP A 194 6.54 -14.53 6.77
CA ASP A 194 7.46 -15.06 7.79
C ASP A 194 6.78 -16.11 8.67
N ALA A 195 5.53 -15.88 9.06
CA ALA A 195 4.74 -16.85 9.82
C ALA A 195 4.50 -18.13 8.99
N ASP A 196 4.13 -18.02 7.73
CA ASP A 196 3.89 -19.15 6.84
C ASP A 196 5.17 -19.95 6.60
N LEU A 197 6.33 -19.30 6.44
CA LEU A 197 7.62 -19.96 6.33
C LEU A 197 7.95 -20.78 7.59
N PHE A 198 7.69 -20.22 8.76
CA PHE A 198 7.91 -20.94 10.03
C PHE A 198 7.03 -22.19 10.12
N PHE A 199 5.74 -22.07 9.86
CA PHE A 199 4.82 -23.20 9.91
C PHE A 199 5.15 -24.28 8.85
N ASN A 200 5.54 -23.88 7.66
CA ASN A 200 5.93 -24.81 6.61
C ASN A 200 7.26 -25.54 6.90
N SER A 201 8.14 -24.96 7.71
CA SER A 201 9.39 -25.57 8.13
C SER A 201 9.23 -26.60 9.26
N LEU A 202 8.19 -26.49 10.09
CA LEU A 202 7.92 -27.40 11.22
C LEU A 202 7.90 -28.89 10.84
N PRO A 203 7.19 -29.34 9.79
CA PRO A 203 7.18 -30.74 9.40
C PRO A 203 8.59 -31.24 9.04
N MET A 204 9.41 -30.42 8.44
CA MET A 204 10.78 -30.76 8.05
C MET A 204 11.67 -30.95 9.30
N PHE A 205 11.54 -30.14 10.34
CA PHE A 205 12.23 -30.31 11.61
C PHE A 205 11.78 -31.58 12.34
N ILE A 206 10.48 -31.90 12.32
CA ILE A 206 9.93 -33.11 12.93
C ILE A 206 10.52 -34.36 12.25
N VAL A 207 10.57 -34.38 10.93
CA VAL A 207 11.19 -35.48 10.16
C VAL A 207 12.68 -35.61 10.49
N LEU A 208 13.41 -34.52 10.58
CA LEU A 208 14.83 -34.54 10.93
C LEU A 208 15.05 -35.11 12.34
N ILE A 209 14.27 -34.70 13.32
CA ILE A 209 14.34 -35.21 14.69
C ILE A 209 14.04 -36.74 14.70
N LEU A 210 13.03 -37.16 13.96
CA LEU A 210 12.65 -38.58 13.87
C LEU A 210 13.80 -39.42 13.29
N ILE A 211 14.47 -38.95 12.23
CA ILE A 211 15.63 -39.61 11.64
C ILE A 211 16.76 -39.72 12.68
N VAL A 212 17.08 -38.67 13.41
CA VAL A 212 18.10 -38.65 14.45
C VAL A 212 17.76 -39.65 15.55
N LEU A 213 16.51 -39.72 16.01
CA LEU A 213 16.06 -40.68 17.02
C LEU A 213 16.19 -42.14 16.53
N VAL A 214 15.82 -42.40 15.28
CA VAL A 214 15.96 -43.74 14.68
C VAL A 214 17.44 -44.16 14.61
N VAL A 215 18.33 -43.28 14.15
CA VAL A 215 19.77 -43.57 14.10
C VAL A 215 20.32 -43.84 15.50
N LEU A 216 19.95 -43.01 16.48
CA LEU A 216 20.38 -43.19 17.87
C LEU A 216 19.88 -44.51 18.45
N TYR A 217 18.63 -44.92 18.17
CA TYR A 217 18.09 -46.21 18.54
C TYR A 217 18.91 -47.36 17.97
N TYR A 218 19.23 -47.29 16.67
CA TYR A 218 20.09 -48.31 16.04
C TYR A 218 21.49 -48.39 16.66
N VAL A 219 22.12 -47.26 16.92
CA VAL A 219 23.45 -47.21 17.56
C VAL A 219 23.42 -47.86 18.95
N VAL A 220 22.42 -47.52 19.78
CA VAL A 220 22.24 -48.10 21.12
C VAL A 220 21.98 -49.61 21.02
N THR A 221 21.16 -50.06 20.10
CA THR A 221 20.86 -51.50 19.90
C THR A 221 22.07 -52.26 19.45
N LEU A 222 22.85 -51.75 18.47
CA LEU A 222 24.10 -52.40 18.04
C LEU A 222 25.13 -52.45 19.16
N ALA A 223 25.28 -51.38 19.95
CA ALA A 223 26.17 -51.37 21.08
C ALA A 223 25.77 -52.40 22.14
N SER A 224 24.46 -52.53 22.43
CA SER A 224 23.95 -53.57 23.34
C SER A 224 24.22 -54.97 22.85
N LEU A 225 23.98 -55.23 21.55
CA LEU A 225 24.28 -56.55 20.96
C LEU A 225 25.78 -56.89 21.00
N LEU A 226 26.63 -55.88 20.74
CA LEU A 226 28.08 -56.08 20.81
C LEU A 226 28.54 -56.46 22.22
N VAL A 227 28.03 -55.73 23.23
CA VAL A 227 28.32 -56.01 24.63
C VAL A 227 27.79 -57.38 25.03
N ASP A 228 26.60 -57.80 24.62
CA ASP A 228 26.03 -59.11 24.91
C ASP A 228 26.85 -60.26 24.25
N ALA A 229 27.30 -60.05 23.02
CA ALA A 229 28.16 -61.02 22.33
C ALA A 229 29.50 -61.23 23.03
N GLN A 230 30.02 -60.23 23.69
CA GLN A 230 31.32 -60.26 24.39
C GLN A 230 31.21 -60.55 25.89
N ARG A 231 30.00 -60.75 26.40
CA ARG A 231 29.75 -60.99 27.86
C ARG A 231 30.64 -62.08 28.44
N THR A 232 30.87 -63.17 27.69
CA THR A 232 31.68 -64.30 28.14
C THR A 232 33.15 -63.89 28.25
N GLU A 233 33.68 -63.14 27.33
CA GLU A 233 35.06 -62.67 27.33
C GLU A 233 35.29 -61.61 28.45
N ILE A 234 34.37 -60.70 28.59
CA ILE A 234 34.41 -59.71 29.70
C ILE A 234 34.35 -60.40 31.06
N GLY A 235 33.54 -61.45 31.18
CA GLY A 235 33.46 -62.30 32.40
C GLY A 235 34.78 -62.94 32.70
N LEU A 236 35.45 -63.55 31.73
CA LEU A 236 36.76 -64.17 31.86
C LEU A 236 37.88 -63.18 32.23
N LEU A 237 37.87 -61.95 31.67
CA LEU A 237 38.82 -60.91 32.04
C LEU A 237 38.60 -60.41 33.48
N ARG A 238 37.36 -60.32 33.95
CA ARG A 238 37.02 -59.97 35.31
C ARG A 238 37.47 -61.02 36.33
N THR A 239 37.30 -62.29 36.05
CA THR A 239 37.80 -63.41 36.90
C THR A 239 39.32 -63.45 37.00
N ARG A 240 40.05 -62.95 36.00
CA ARG A 240 41.49 -62.74 36.00
C ARG A 240 41.95 -61.45 36.68
N GLY A 241 41.02 -60.62 37.29
CA GLY A 241 41.37 -59.46 38.06
C GLY A 241 41.47 -58.17 37.24
N ALA A 242 41.01 -58.16 36.00
CA ALA A 242 41.02 -56.94 35.21
C ALA A 242 40.02 -55.89 35.75
N THR A 243 40.49 -54.64 35.91
CA THR A 243 39.66 -53.51 36.36
C THR A 243 38.73 -53.03 35.24
N SER A 244 37.59 -52.44 35.61
CA SER A 244 36.59 -51.89 34.62
C SER A 244 37.22 -50.92 33.61
N ARG A 245 38.23 -50.13 34.01
CA ARG A 245 38.97 -49.20 33.14
C ARG A 245 39.84 -49.94 32.10
N GLN A 246 40.46 -51.04 32.51
CA GLN A 246 41.26 -51.86 31.58
C GLN A 246 40.38 -52.58 30.57
N ILE A 247 39.22 -53.05 30.97
CA ILE A 247 38.23 -53.64 30.03
C ILE A 247 37.74 -52.61 29.03
N LEU A 248 37.43 -51.39 29.48
CA LEU A 248 36.93 -50.32 28.62
C LEU A 248 38.01 -49.80 27.62
N ALA A 249 39.29 -50.01 27.91
CA ALA A 249 40.39 -49.60 27.02
C ALA A 249 40.73 -50.67 25.96
N VAL A 250 40.22 -51.90 26.06
CA VAL A 250 40.42 -52.99 25.12
C VAL A 250 39.29 -53.10 24.11
N PHE A 251 38.10 -52.62 24.44
CA PHE A 251 36.92 -52.56 23.63
C PHE A 251 36.52 -51.11 23.24
#